data_1df2cfcd46b90b00b4455fec559ecdd9
#
_entry.id   1df2cfcd46b90b00b4455fec559ecdd9
#
_cell.length_a   1.000
_cell.length_b   1.000
_cell.length_c   1.000
_cell.angle_alpha   90.00
_cell.angle_beta   90.00
_cell.angle_gamma   90.00
#
_symmetry.space_group_name_H-M   'P 1'
#
loop_
_entity.id
_entity.type
_entity.pdbx_description
1 polymer ?
#
loop_
_entity_poly.entity_id
_entity_poly.type
_entity_poly.pdbx_seq_one_letter_code
_entity_poly.pdbx_strand_id
1 'polypeptide(L)'
;MKPTLFVLAAGMGSRYGGLKQLDGVGPSGETIMDYSIFDAIRGGFGKLVFVIRRDFEKDFREKIVSKYENHIPVEVVFQELDNLPAGFTCPEGRTKPWGTNHAVLMGKDVIKEPFAVINADDFYGRDSFAVLGKYLSEIPEGAKNDYCMVGFRIGNTLSESGTVARGVCSMDENAHLTTVVERTEIMRVDGVVSYKDEKGEWVGIPDNTPVSMNMWGFTPDYFKYSEDYFAEFLKDNIGNLKCEYFIPLMVNKLINEGTATVKVLDTTSKWFGVTYAADRQGVVDKLQALVDAGEYPAKLF
;
A
#
# COMPACT_ATOMS: atom_id res chain seq x y z
N MET A 1 -11.52 13.84 12.73
CA MET A 1 -11.24 14.45 11.40
C MET A 1 -11.36 13.37 10.34
N LYS A 2 -11.83 13.67 9.10
CA LYS A 2 -11.86 12.65 8.05
C LYS A 2 -10.44 12.41 7.53
N PRO A 3 -9.96 11.15 7.49
CA PRO A 3 -8.60 10.86 7.01
C PRO A 3 -8.47 11.00 5.49
N THR A 4 -7.23 11.14 5.02
CA THR A 4 -6.88 11.10 3.59
C THR A 4 -6.50 9.68 3.18
N LEU A 5 -6.95 9.24 1.99
CA LEU A 5 -6.38 8.07 1.31
C LEU A 5 -5.27 8.53 0.37
N PHE A 6 -4.06 8.00 0.57
CA PHE A 6 -2.91 8.25 -0.27
C PHE A 6 -2.56 7.01 -1.09
N VAL A 7 -2.72 7.09 -2.39
CA VAL A 7 -2.58 5.96 -3.33
C VAL A 7 -1.24 6.02 -4.04
N LEU A 8 -0.41 4.98 -3.85
CA LEU A 8 0.89 4.86 -4.49
C LEU A 8 0.72 4.37 -5.94
N ALA A 9 0.78 5.29 -6.89
CA ALA A 9 0.55 5.04 -8.30
C ALA A 9 1.76 5.39 -9.21
N ALA A 10 2.91 5.80 -8.65
CA ALA A 10 4.10 6.18 -9.41
C ALA A 10 4.85 5.00 -10.07
N GLY A 11 4.67 3.78 -9.55
CA GLY A 11 5.19 2.55 -10.15
C GLY A 11 4.43 2.06 -11.39
N MET A 12 3.35 2.75 -11.72
CA MET A 12 2.42 2.42 -12.80
C MET A 12 3.09 2.60 -14.17
N GLY A 13 3.07 1.57 -14.98
CA GLY A 13 3.47 1.66 -16.39
C GLY A 13 4.88 1.17 -16.73
N SER A 14 5.79 0.98 -15.75
CA SER A 14 7.17 0.60 -16.07
C SER A 14 7.34 -0.84 -16.60
N ARG A 15 6.39 -1.74 -16.30
CA ARG A 15 6.50 -3.16 -16.66
C ARG A 15 5.71 -3.58 -17.92
N TYR A 16 4.77 -2.75 -18.40
CA TYR A 16 3.83 -3.15 -19.48
C TYR A 16 3.63 -2.09 -20.57
N GLY A 17 4.47 -1.04 -20.61
CA GLY A 17 4.42 -0.01 -21.67
C GLY A 17 3.12 0.82 -21.73
N GLY A 18 2.32 0.80 -20.67
CA GLY A 18 1.04 1.52 -20.59
C GLY A 18 0.47 1.56 -19.17
N LEU A 19 -0.63 2.27 -18.99
CA LEU A 19 -1.36 2.36 -17.71
C LEU A 19 -2.10 1.03 -17.43
N LYS A 20 -1.43 0.04 -16.85
CA LYS A 20 -2.03 -1.25 -16.43
C LYS A 20 -3.27 -1.07 -15.54
N GLN A 21 -3.36 0.06 -14.87
CA GLN A 21 -4.45 0.43 -13.97
C GLN A 21 -5.74 0.82 -14.70
N LEU A 22 -5.68 0.89 -16.03
CA LEU A 22 -6.85 1.02 -16.88
C LEU A 22 -7.40 -0.34 -17.32
N ASP A 23 -6.80 -1.45 -16.92
CA ASP A 23 -7.34 -2.78 -17.20
C ASP A 23 -8.59 -3.00 -16.36
N GLY A 24 -9.74 -2.96 -17.01
CA GLY A 24 -11.03 -3.22 -16.40
C GLY A 24 -11.13 -4.69 -16.00
N VAL A 25 -11.42 -4.93 -14.74
CA VAL A 25 -11.64 -6.28 -14.16
C VAL A 25 -13.03 -6.43 -13.55
N GLY A 26 -13.72 -5.32 -13.31
CA GLY A 26 -15.11 -5.31 -12.86
C GLY A 26 -16.11 -5.43 -14.00
N PRO A 27 -17.40 -5.74 -13.70
CA PRO A 27 -18.45 -6.01 -14.70
C PRO A 27 -18.78 -4.82 -15.60
N SER A 28 -18.56 -3.58 -15.15
CA SER A 28 -18.75 -2.35 -15.92
C SER A 28 -17.45 -1.70 -16.36
N GLY A 29 -16.32 -2.45 -16.29
CA GLY A 29 -15.00 -1.99 -16.68
C GLY A 29 -14.24 -1.30 -15.56
N GLU A 30 -14.66 -1.47 -14.31
CA GLU A 30 -13.94 -0.95 -13.15
C GLU A 30 -12.56 -1.60 -13.01
N THR A 31 -11.60 -0.79 -12.62
CA THR A 31 -10.26 -1.23 -12.26
C THR A 31 -10.22 -1.70 -10.80
N ILE A 32 -9.16 -2.41 -10.39
CA ILE A 32 -8.95 -2.77 -8.96
C ILE A 32 -8.96 -1.51 -8.08
N MET A 33 -8.34 -0.43 -8.54
CA MET A 33 -8.28 0.83 -7.82
C MET A 33 -9.66 1.46 -7.60
N ASP A 34 -10.60 1.32 -8.56
CA ASP A 34 -11.96 1.84 -8.42
C ASP A 34 -12.66 1.23 -7.18
N TYR A 35 -12.45 -0.08 -6.92
CA TYR A 35 -12.96 -0.74 -5.72
C TYR A 35 -12.33 -0.21 -4.43
N SER A 36 -11.01 -0.02 -4.41
CA SER A 36 -10.30 0.55 -3.25
C SER A 36 -10.79 1.97 -2.92
N ILE A 37 -11.00 2.82 -3.93
CA ILE A 37 -11.50 4.18 -3.73
C ILE A 37 -12.97 4.16 -3.27
N PHE A 38 -13.81 3.30 -3.86
CA PHE A 38 -15.19 3.12 -3.44
C PHE A 38 -15.27 2.70 -1.97
N ASP A 39 -14.43 1.73 -1.55
CA ASP A 39 -14.35 1.28 -0.17
C ASP A 39 -13.85 2.36 0.78
N ALA A 40 -12.87 3.17 0.36
CA ALA A 40 -12.38 4.28 1.14
C ALA A 40 -13.47 5.35 1.37
N ILE A 41 -14.25 5.71 0.35
CA ILE A 41 -15.34 6.67 0.47
C ILE A 41 -16.37 6.17 1.49
N ARG A 42 -16.82 4.91 1.39
CA ARG A 42 -17.77 4.33 2.35
C ARG A 42 -17.13 4.02 3.71
N GLY A 43 -15.79 3.91 3.78
CA GLY A 43 -14.98 3.80 5.01
C GLY A 43 -14.75 5.14 5.72
N GLY A 44 -15.29 6.26 5.20
CA GLY A 44 -15.26 7.57 5.85
C GLY A 44 -14.07 8.46 5.50
N PHE A 45 -13.26 8.09 4.50
CA PHE A 45 -12.19 8.95 4.00
C PHE A 45 -12.74 10.22 3.33
N GLY A 46 -12.06 11.35 3.54
CA GLY A 46 -12.54 12.67 3.12
C GLY A 46 -11.76 13.32 2.01
N LYS A 47 -10.61 12.76 1.64
CA LYS A 47 -9.74 13.25 0.57
C LYS A 47 -8.97 12.09 -0.05
N LEU A 48 -8.68 12.20 -1.34
CA LEU A 48 -7.88 11.27 -2.11
C LEU A 48 -6.64 11.99 -2.63
N VAL A 49 -5.47 11.42 -2.41
CA VAL A 49 -4.21 11.92 -2.96
C VAL A 49 -3.56 10.81 -3.77
N PHE A 50 -3.16 11.09 -4.98
CA PHE A 50 -2.37 10.18 -5.81
C PHE A 50 -0.93 10.64 -5.93
N VAL A 51 0.03 9.75 -5.76
CA VAL A 51 1.39 9.99 -6.21
C VAL A 51 1.63 9.25 -7.52
N ILE A 52 2.02 10.02 -8.54
CA ILE A 52 2.29 9.52 -9.89
C ILE A 52 3.64 10.06 -10.39
N ARG A 53 4.06 9.62 -11.58
CA ARG A 53 5.13 10.29 -12.33
C ARG A 53 4.53 11.43 -13.17
N ARG A 54 5.28 12.50 -13.33
CA ARG A 54 4.81 13.71 -14.06
C ARG A 54 4.51 13.46 -15.55
N ASP A 55 5.23 12.54 -16.16
CA ASP A 55 5.03 12.18 -17.57
C ASP A 55 3.65 11.55 -17.85
N PHE A 56 2.95 11.04 -16.82
CA PHE A 56 1.60 10.49 -16.93
C PHE A 56 0.49 11.45 -16.51
N GLU A 57 0.78 12.65 -16.07
CA GLU A 57 -0.19 13.55 -15.44
C GLU A 57 -1.45 13.78 -16.28
N LYS A 58 -1.29 14.11 -17.56
CA LYS A 58 -2.40 14.43 -18.45
C LYS A 58 -3.37 13.24 -18.56
N ASP A 59 -2.86 12.10 -18.96
CA ASP A 59 -3.66 10.88 -19.14
C ASP A 59 -4.28 10.41 -17.84
N PHE A 60 -3.56 10.55 -16.72
CA PHE A 60 -4.05 10.18 -15.40
C PHE A 60 -5.21 11.06 -14.96
N ARG A 61 -5.11 12.39 -15.15
CA ARG A 61 -6.21 13.30 -14.82
C ARG A 61 -7.44 13.04 -15.68
N GLU A 62 -7.26 12.88 -16.99
CA GLU A 62 -8.38 12.66 -17.91
C GLU A 62 -9.10 11.32 -17.69
N LYS A 63 -8.36 10.24 -17.37
CA LYS A 63 -8.91 8.87 -17.35
C LYS A 63 -9.19 8.35 -15.93
N ILE A 64 -8.52 8.88 -14.91
CA ILE A 64 -8.59 8.38 -13.54
C ILE A 64 -9.23 9.43 -12.62
N VAL A 65 -8.62 10.62 -12.49
CA VAL A 65 -9.11 11.65 -11.56
C VAL A 65 -10.55 12.04 -11.86
N SER A 66 -10.88 12.20 -13.15
CA SER A 66 -12.23 12.57 -13.61
C SER A 66 -13.35 11.63 -13.14
N LYS A 67 -13.02 10.38 -12.80
CA LYS A 67 -14.00 9.43 -12.25
C LYS A 67 -14.41 9.77 -10.82
N TYR A 68 -13.51 10.39 -10.03
CA TYR A 68 -13.65 10.51 -8.58
C TYR A 68 -13.94 11.93 -8.11
N GLU A 69 -13.56 12.97 -8.87
CA GLU A 69 -13.62 14.37 -8.43
C GLU A 69 -15.02 14.87 -8.06
N ASN A 70 -16.08 14.22 -8.57
CA ASN A 70 -17.46 14.50 -8.19
C ASN A 70 -17.92 13.77 -6.91
N HIS A 71 -17.11 12.85 -6.39
CA HIS A 71 -17.43 12.01 -5.23
C HIS A 71 -16.57 12.34 -4.00
N ILE A 72 -15.32 12.76 -4.21
CA ILE A 72 -14.37 13.07 -3.16
C ILE A 72 -13.32 14.07 -3.69
N PRO A 73 -12.84 15.04 -2.88
CA PRO A 73 -11.71 15.90 -3.26
C PRO A 73 -10.48 15.08 -3.66
N VAL A 74 -9.86 15.40 -4.79
CA VAL A 74 -8.69 14.69 -5.35
C VAL A 74 -7.53 15.64 -5.55
N GLU A 75 -6.35 15.25 -5.06
CA GLU A 75 -5.08 15.90 -5.34
C GLU A 75 -4.10 14.93 -5.99
N VAL A 76 -3.15 15.46 -6.76
CA VAL A 76 -2.11 14.69 -7.44
C VAL A 76 -0.75 15.29 -7.10
N VAL A 77 0.16 14.45 -6.63
CA VAL A 77 1.56 14.80 -6.35
C VAL A 77 2.49 13.93 -7.19
N PHE A 78 3.76 14.33 -7.29
CA PHE A 78 4.67 13.71 -8.24
C PHE A 78 5.91 13.14 -7.55
N GLN A 79 6.25 11.91 -7.90
CA GLN A 79 7.51 11.27 -7.53
C GLN A 79 8.47 11.28 -8.71
N GLU A 80 9.52 12.10 -8.61
CA GLU A 80 10.58 12.17 -9.59
C GLU A 80 11.92 11.75 -8.97
N LEU A 81 12.90 11.37 -9.81
CA LEU A 81 14.21 10.89 -9.35
C LEU A 81 15.05 11.97 -8.68
N ASP A 82 14.82 13.22 -9.03
CA ASP A 82 15.51 14.41 -8.52
C ASP A 82 14.80 15.05 -7.31
N ASN A 83 13.67 14.51 -6.84
CA ASN A 83 13.05 14.93 -5.59
C ASN A 83 13.88 14.44 -4.39
N LEU A 84 15.05 14.99 -4.18
CA LEU A 84 16.00 14.62 -3.15
C LEU A 84 16.16 15.72 -2.09
N PRO A 85 16.53 15.36 -0.85
CA PRO A 85 16.89 16.34 0.16
C PRO A 85 18.08 17.21 -0.28
N ALA A 86 18.19 18.41 0.31
CA ALA A 86 19.31 19.30 0.04
C ALA A 86 20.68 18.60 0.23
N GLY A 87 21.58 18.83 -0.71
CA GLY A 87 22.93 18.24 -0.69
C GLY A 87 23.06 16.89 -1.39
N PHE A 88 21.96 16.33 -1.91
CA PHE A 88 22.01 15.12 -2.72
C PHE A 88 21.64 15.41 -4.18
N THR A 89 22.26 14.67 -5.08
CA THR A 89 21.99 14.74 -6.53
C THR A 89 21.73 13.33 -7.05
N CYS A 90 20.73 13.18 -7.93
CA CYS A 90 20.43 11.88 -8.53
C CYS A 90 21.64 11.36 -9.31
N PRO A 91 22.14 10.15 -9.03
CA PRO A 91 23.26 9.58 -9.75
C PRO A 91 22.95 9.36 -11.23
N GLU A 92 23.95 9.59 -12.07
CA GLU A 92 23.85 9.28 -13.49
C GLU A 92 23.51 7.79 -13.71
N GLY A 93 22.63 7.53 -14.64
CA GLY A 93 22.17 6.17 -14.98
C GLY A 93 21.10 5.59 -14.07
N ARG A 94 20.66 6.29 -13.02
CA ARG A 94 19.53 5.84 -12.21
C ARG A 94 18.21 6.01 -12.96
N THR A 95 17.47 4.92 -13.11
CA THR A 95 16.13 4.91 -13.70
C THR A 95 15.08 4.40 -12.72
N LYS A 96 15.52 3.74 -11.63
CA LYS A 96 14.64 3.14 -10.64
C LYS A 96 14.15 4.19 -9.63
N PRO A 97 12.83 4.28 -9.33
CA PRO A 97 12.31 5.13 -8.26
C PRO A 97 12.99 4.84 -6.91
N TRP A 98 12.95 5.80 -6.00
CA TRP A 98 13.61 5.68 -4.68
C TRP A 98 12.84 4.82 -3.67
N GLY A 99 11.71 4.22 -4.07
CA GLY A 99 10.93 3.33 -3.24
C GLY A 99 9.63 3.92 -2.70
N THR A 100 8.86 3.08 -2.02
CA THR A 100 7.49 3.42 -1.57
C THR A 100 7.47 4.52 -0.51
N ASN A 101 8.47 4.57 0.39
CA ASN A 101 8.51 5.62 1.39
C ASN A 101 8.90 6.99 0.80
N HIS A 102 9.72 7.02 -0.24
CA HIS A 102 9.97 8.24 -0.99
C HIS A 102 8.69 8.74 -1.69
N ALA A 103 7.87 7.83 -2.23
CA ALA A 103 6.57 8.19 -2.78
C ALA A 103 5.66 8.83 -1.72
N VAL A 104 5.65 8.29 -0.49
CA VAL A 104 4.88 8.87 0.62
C VAL A 104 5.33 10.29 0.94
N LEU A 105 6.63 10.59 0.90
CA LEU A 105 7.16 11.94 1.15
C LEU A 105 6.58 13.01 0.22
N MET A 106 6.16 12.65 -0.97
CA MET A 106 5.57 13.61 -1.93
C MET A 106 4.24 14.18 -1.45
N GLY A 107 3.58 13.53 -0.47
CA GLY A 107 2.34 14.01 0.15
C GLY A 107 2.50 15.07 1.23
N LYS A 108 3.72 15.37 1.68
CA LYS A 108 4.00 16.20 2.88
C LYS A 108 3.39 17.60 2.84
N ASP A 109 3.26 18.20 1.67
CA ASP A 109 2.76 19.56 1.52
C ASP A 109 1.23 19.62 1.42
N VAL A 110 0.58 18.54 1.00
CA VAL A 110 -0.86 18.48 0.74
C VAL A 110 -1.65 17.67 1.79
N ILE A 111 -0.99 16.83 2.59
CA ILE A 111 -1.64 16.01 3.64
C ILE A 111 -1.29 16.57 5.02
N LYS A 112 -2.29 17.05 5.75
CA LYS A 112 -2.14 17.65 7.08
C LYS A 112 -2.98 16.95 8.16
N GLU A 113 -3.83 16.01 7.76
CA GLU A 113 -4.68 15.14 8.56
C GLU A 113 -4.09 13.72 8.62
N PRO A 114 -4.55 12.85 9.55
CA PRO A 114 -4.22 11.42 9.53
C PRO A 114 -4.52 10.81 8.16
N PHE A 115 -3.67 9.93 7.70
CA PHE A 115 -3.79 9.39 6.34
C PHE A 115 -3.47 7.90 6.25
N ALA A 116 -4.10 7.23 5.30
CA ALA A 116 -3.80 5.87 4.91
C ALA A 116 -2.95 5.85 3.63
N VAL A 117 -2.10 4.84 3.52
CA VAL A 117 -1.30 4.56 2.32
C VAL A 117 -1.68 3.18 1.78
N ILE A 118 -1.92 3.09 0.48
CA ILE A 118 -2.19 1.83 -0.24
C ILE A 118 -1.47 1.80 -1.59
N ASN A 119 -1.30 0.61 -2.14
CA ASN A 119 -0.91 0.41 -3.53
C ASN A 119 -2.12 0.59 -4.47
N ALA A 120 -1.89 1.09 -5.67
CA ALA A 120 -2.94 1.33 -6.67
C ALA A 120 -3.45 0.05 -7.37
N ASP A 121 -2.70 -1.05 -7.31
CA ASP A 121 -2.94 -2.28 -8.06
C ASP A 121 -3.36 -3.47 -7.18
N ASP A 122 -3.66 -3.21 -5.91
CA ASP A 122 -4.09 -4.20 -4.93
C ASP A 122 -5.56 -4.03 -4.55
N PHE A 123 -6.29 -5.15 -4.45
CA PHE A 123 -7.63 -5.20 -3.87
C PHE A 123 -7.53 -5.51 -2.37
N TYR A 124 -8.05 -4.62 -1.54
CA TYR A 124 -7.97 -4.72 -0.08
C TYR A 124 -9.27 -5.14 0.58
N GLY A 125 -10.42 -4.92 -0.07
CA GLY A 125 -11.74 -5.26 0.41
C GLY A 125 -12.32 -4.29 1.44
N ARG A 126 -13.63 -4.30 1.59
CA ARG A 126 -14.41 -3.33 2.35
C ARG A 126 -14.02 -3.23 3.82
N ASP A 127 -13.89 -4.37 4.50
CA ASP A 127 -13.63 -4.40 5.94
C ASP A 127 -12.29 -3.75 6.31
N SER A 128 -11.25 -3.93 5.47
CA SER A 128 -9.96 -3.30 5.70
C SER A 128 -10.02 -1.77 5.70
N PHE A 129 -10.79 -1.16 4.78
CA PHE A 129 -11.00 0.28 4.76
C PHE A 129 -11.89 0.74 5.93
N ALA A 130 -12.86 -0.06 6.34
CA ALA A 130 -13.71 0.27 7.47
C ALA A 130 -12.91 0.32 8.78
N VAL A 131 -12.07 -0.70 9.08
CA VAL A 131 -11.26 -0.72 10.30
C VAL A 131 -10.19 0.37 10.29
N LEU A 132 -9.55 0.62 9.13
CA LEU A 132 -8.52 1.65 8.98
C LEU A 132 -9.11 3.05 9.07
N GLY A 133 -10.20 3.32 8.34
CA GLY A 133 -10.88 4.62 8.36
C GLY A 133 -11.42 4.97 9.73
N LYS A 134 -12.00 3.98 10.45
CA LYS A 134 -12.43 4.15 11.84
C LYS A 134 -11.27 4.55 12.73
N TYR A 135 -10.18 3.76 12.74
CA TYR A 135 -9.01 4.04 13.58
C TYR A 135 -8.46 5.45 13.33
N LEU A 136 -8.21 5.81 12.07
CA LEU A 136 -7.64 7.11 11.72
C LEU A 136 -8.57 8.28 12.07
N SER A 137 -9.90 8.10 11.98
CA SER A 137 -10.87 9.16 12.31
C SER A 137 -10.99 9.39 13.81
N GLU A 138 -10.66 8.40 14.64
CA GLU A 138 -10.68 8.45 16.11
C GLU A 138 -9.39 9.03 16.70
N ILE A 139 -8.32 9.16 15.91
CA ILE A 139 -7.07 9.79 16.35
C ILE A 139 -7.34 11.24 16.76
N PRO A 140 -6.97 11.66 18.00
CA PRO A 140 -7.15 13.02 18.45
C PRO A 140 -6.40 14.03 17.56
N GLU A 141 -6.96 15.22 17.40
CA GLU A 141 -6.28 16.29 16.69
C GLU A 141 -4.95 16.64 17.36
N GLY A 142 -3.89 16.73 16.54
CA GLY A 142 -2.54 17.01 17.02
C GLY A 142 -1.80 15.81 17.64
N ALA A 143 -2.43 14.61 17.68
CA ALA A 143 -1.71 13.39 18.07
C ALA A 143 -0.53 13.11 17.14
N LYS A 144 0.51 12.55 17.70
CA LYS A 144 1.76 12.22 17.01
C LYS A 144 2.18 10.80 17.34
N ASN A 145 2.97 10.20 16.43
CA ASN A 145 3.59 8.89 16.62
C ASN A 145 2.56 7.76 16.86
N ASP A 146 1.32 7.99 16.47
CA ASP A 146 0.21 7.04 16.57
C ASP A 146 -0.09 6.51 15.17
N TYR A 147 0.49 5.36 14.87
CA TYR A 147 0.43 4.73 13.56
C TYR A 147 -0.31 3.40 13.63
N CYS A 148 -0.76 2.94 12.48
CA CYS A 148 -1.39 1.64 12.37
C CYS A 148 -1.07 0.97 11.02
N MET A 149 -1.37 -0.30 10.93
CA MET A 149 -1.40 -1.04 9.68
C MET A 149 -2.54 -2.04 9.70
N VAL A 150 -3.05 -2.40 8.52
CA VAL A 150 -3.98 -3.51 8.41
C VAL A 150 -3.17 -4.81 8.26
N GLY A 151 -3.32 -5.70 9.22
CA GLY A 151 -2.73 -7.05 9.21
C GLY A 151 -3.67 -8.02 8.51
N PHE A 152 -3.34 -8.39 7.27
CA PHE A 152 -4.09 -9.42 6.55
C PHE A 152 -3.66 -10.79 7.03
N ARG A 153 -4.60 -11.72 7.12
CA ARG A 153 -4.28 -13.12 7.44
C ARG A 153 -3.58 -13.77 6.26
N ILE A 154 -2.40 -14.36 6.48
CA ILE A 154 -1.55 -14.86 5.39
C ILE A 154 -2.30 -15.83 4.47
N GLY A 155 -3.17 -16.69 5.01
CA GLY A 155 -3.99 -17.60 4.23
C GLY A 155 -4.95 -16.92 3.24
N ASN A 156 -5.25 -15.62 3.45
CA ASN A 156 -6.11 -14.80 2.60
C ASN A 156 -5.32 -13.98 1.55
N THR A 157 -4.01 -14.22 1.41
CA THR A 157 -3.12 -13.41 0.54
C THR A 157 -2.30 -14.24 -0.45
N LEU A 158 -2.57 -15.55 -0.55
CA LEU A 158 -1.83 -16.45 -1.42
C LEU A 158 -2.28 -16.31 -2.88
N SER A 159 -1.40 -16.68 -3.81
CA SER A 159 -1.71 -16.89 -5.22
C SER A 159 -1.85 -18.38 -5.51
N GLU A 160 -2.77 -18.72 -6.42
CA GLU A 160 -2.90 -20.10 -6.95
C GLU A 160 -1.88 -20.36 -8.07
N SER A 161 -1.28 -19.28 -8.61
CA SER A 161 -0.37 -19.34 -9.78
C SER A 161 1.10 -19.52 -9.40
N GLY A 162 1.45 -19.45 -8.09
CA GLY A 162 2.82 -19.61 -7.63
C GLY A 162 3.09 -19.07 -6.24
N THR A 163 4.37 -19.00 -5.89
CA THR A 163 4.81 -18.46 -4.61
C THR A 163 4.63 -16.94 -4.54
N VAL A 164 4.43 -16.42 -3.33
CA VAL A 164 4.34 -14.99 -3.06
C VAL A 164 5.36 -14.57 -2.02
N ALA A 165 5.67 -13.27 -1.98
CA ALA A 165 6.48 -12.67 -0.91
C ALA A 165 5.60 -11.80 -0.02
N ARG A 166 5.77 -11.87 1.33
CA ARG A 166 4.98 -11.12 2.30
C ARG A 166 5.83 -10.65 3.47
N GLY A 167 5.54 -9.46 3.97
CA GLY A 167 6.06 -8.99 5.24
C GLY A 167 5.33 -9.66 6.40
N VAL A 168 5.89 -10.72 6.96
CA VAL A 168 5.31 -11.42 8.11
C VAL A 168 5.49 -10.58 9.36
N CYS A 169 4.38 -10.28 10.05
CA CYS A 169 4.34 -9.39 11.20
C CYS A 169 4.38 -10.17 12.52
N SER A 170 5.17 -9.67 13.46
CA SER A 170 5.10 -10.05 14.87
C SER A 170 4.49 -8.90 15.68
N MET A 171 3.74 -9.24 16.73
CA MET A 171 3.03 -8.27 17.57
C MET A 171 3.28 -8.57 19.04
N ASP A 172 3.15 -7.53 19.88
CA ASP A 172 3.05 -7.67 21.32
C ASP A 172 1.62 -8.06 21.78
N GLU A 173 1.43 -8.22 23.08
CA GLU A 173 0.13 -8.58 23.70
C GLU A 173 -0.97 -7.51 23.46
N ASN A 174 -0.60 -6.28 23.16
CA ASN A 174 -1.49 -5.17 22.88
C ASN A 174 -1.76 -5.00 21.38
N ALA A 175 -1.33 -5.96 20.54
CA ALA A 175 -1.38 -5.92 19.09
C ALA A 175 -0.63 -4.71 18.49
N HIS A 176 0.48 -4.29 19.09
CA HIS A 176 1.41 -3.38 18.47
C HIS A 176 2.48 -4.17 17.70
N LEU A 177 2.76 -3.70 16.50
CA LEU A 177 3.77 -4.28 15.63
C LEU A 177 5.15 -4.21 16.29
N THR A 178 5.83 -5.34 16.38
CA THR A 178 7.21 -5.41 16.90
C THR A 178 8.23 -5.57 15.79
N THR A 179 7.89 -6.35 14.75
CA THR A 179 8.75 -6.54 13.58
C THR A 179 7.93 -6.86 12.34
N VAL A 180 8.48 -6.51 11.18
CA VAL A 180 8.05 -7.01 9.87
C VAL A 180 9.23 -7.70 9.21
N VAL A 181 9.10 -8.98 8.92
CA VAL A 181 10.13 -9.78 8.26
C VAL A 181 9.65 -10.22 6.90
N GLU A 182 10.33 -9.76 5.84
CA GLU A 182 10.04 -10.21 4.48
C GLU A 182 10.34 -11.69 4.35
N ARG A 183 9.33 -12.47 3.97
CA ARG A 183 9.45 -13.88 3.60
C ARG A 183 9.11 -14.03 2.13
N THR A 184 10.01 -14.59 1.40
CA THR A 184 9.84 -14.93 -0.02
C THR A 184 9.38 -16.37 -0.15
N GLU A 185 8.94 -16.77 -1.35
CA GLU A 185 8.53 -18.15 -1.65
C GLU A 185 7.52 -18.74 -0.66
N ILE A 186 6.43 -17.98 -0.38
CA ILE A 186 5.31 -18.45 0.46
C ILE A 186 4.28 -19.10 -0.45
N MET A 187 3.84 -20.31 -0.08
CA MET A 187 2.73 -21.01 -0.73
C MET A 187 2.11 -22.04 0.21
N ARG A 188 1.06 -22.73 -0.24
CA ARG A 188 0.47 -23.84 0.52
C ARG A 188 1.16 -25.15 0.12
N VAL A 189 1.79 -25.82 1.08
CA VAL A 189 2.46 -27.10 0.92
C VAL A 189 1.71 -28.11 1.78
N ASP A 190 1.20 -29.19 1.18
CA ASP A 190 0.41 -30.23 1.87
C ASP A 190 -0.72 -29.66 2.76
N GLY A 191 -1.38 -28.60 2.28
CA GLY A 191 -2.47 -27.94 3.00
C GLY A 191 -2.04 -26.92 4.04
N VAL A 192 -0.74 -26.77 4.35
CA VAL A 192 -0.20 -25.82 5.34
C VAL A 192 0.45 -24.64 4.61
N VAL A 193 0.14 -23.40 5.00
CA VAL A 193 0.87 -22.23 4.52
C VAL A 193 2.31 -22.32 5.00
N SER A 194 3.26 -22.24 4.08
CA SER A 194 4.67 -22.43 4.39
C SER A 194 5.55 -21.47 3.59
N TYR A 195 6.69 -21.11 4.14
CA TYR A 195 7.74 -20.36 3.43
C TYR A 195 9.03 -21.16 3.41
N LYS A 196 9.91 -20.87 2.44
CA LYS A 196 11.27 -21.40 2.45
C LYS A 196 12.17 -20.59 3.38
N ASP A 197 12.88 -21.28 4.27
CA ASP A 197 13.92 -20.68 5.09
C ASP A 197 15.25 -20.51 4.31
N GLU A 198 16.27 -19.98 4.99
CA GLU A 198 17.60 -19.76 4.39
C GLU A 198 18.31 -21.06 3.97
N LYS A 199 17.85 -22.22 4.47
CA LYS A 199 18.38 -23.55 4.10
C LYS A 199 17.59 -24.18 2.94
N GLY A 200 16.52 -23.51 2.50
CA GLY A 200 15.62 -24.03 1.46
C GLY A 200 14.56 -25.01 1.98
N GLU A 201 14.42 -25.14 3.30
CA GLU A 201 13.43 -26.01 3.93
C GLU A 201 12.07 -25.31 4.06
N TRP A 202 10.97 -26.04 3.88
CA TRP A 202 9.63 -25.52 4.07
C TRP A 202 9.27 -25.45 5.56
N VAL A 203 8.95 -24.23 6.02
CA VAL A 203 8.56 -23.95 7.40
C VAL A 203 7.10 -23.48 7.41
N GLY A 204 6.25 -24.23 8.13
CA GLY A 204 4.82 -23.93 8.25
C GLY A 204 4.56 -22.68 9.08
N ILE A 205 3.56 -21.90 8.66
CA ILE A 205 3.02 -20.74 9.40
C ILE A 205 1.51 -20.89 9.54
N PRO A 206 0.91 -20.50 10.70
CA PRO A 206 -0.53 -20.49 10.86
C PRO A 206 -1.23 -19.58 9.83
N ASP A 207 -2.36 -20.02 9.29
CA ASP A 207 -3.16 -19.28 8.28
C ASP A 207 -3.60 -17.88 8.73
N ASN A 208 -3.75 -17.68 10.05
CA ASN A 208 -4.15 -16.39 10.63
C ASN A 208 -2.97 -15.49 11.00
N THR A 209 -1.73 -15.86 10.68
CA THR A 209 -0.57 -15.01 10.92
C THR A 209 -0.74 -13.69 10.15
N PRO A 210 -0.58 -12.53 10.82
CA PRO A 210 -0.72 -11.24 10.16
C PRO A 210 0.45 -10.96 9.22
N VAL A 211 0.13 -10.45 8.04
CA VAL A 211 1.11 -9.99 7.05
C VAL A 211 0.79 -8.57 6.59
N SER A 212 1.83 -7.81 6.27
CA SER A 212 1.72 -6.52 5.63
C SER A 212 1.44 -6.68 4.14
N MET A 213 0.37 -6.02 3.68
CA MET A 213 0.05 -5.85 2.27
C MET A 213 0.19 -4.38 1.85
N ASN A 214 1.09 -3.65 2.52
CA ASN A 214 1.35 -2.22 2.31
C ASN A 214 0.13 -1.31 2.51
N MET A 215 -0.74 -1.67 3.47
CA MET A 215 -1.88 -0.86 3.89
C MET A 215 -1.60 -0.28 5.27
N TRP A 216 -1.18 0.99 5.30
CA TRP A 216 -0.66 1.69 6.48
C TRP A 216 -1.51 2.89 6.84
N GLY A 217 -1.47 3.29 8.11
CA GLY A 217 -2.08 4.52 8.61
C GLY A 217 -1.07 5.32 9.44
N PHE A 218 -1.00 6.62 9.20
CA PHE A 218 -0.02 7.51 9.82
C PHE A 218 -0.66 8.84 10.27
N THR A 219 -0.08 9.43 11.31
CA THR A 219 -0.25 10.85 11.62
C THR A 219 0.77 11.70 10.83
N PRO A 220 0.50 12.99 10.54
CA PRO A 220 1.33 13.81 9.63
C PRO A 220 2.79 14.00 10.06
N ASP A 221 3.11 13.81 11.34
CA ASP A 221 4.49 13.84 11.84
C ASP A 221 5.39 12.79 11.19
N TYR A 222 4.82 11.71 10.63
CA TYR A 222 5.52 10.71 9.85
C TYR A 222 6.38 11.30 8.73
N PHE A 223 5.90 12.37 8.07
CA PHE A 223 6.63 13.01 6.98
C PHE A 223 7.98 13.55 7.42
N LYS A 224 8.05 14.16 8.63
CA LYS A 224 9.30 14.68 9.15
C LYS A 224 10.32 13.57 9.40
N TYR A 225 9.92 12.51 10.09
CA TYR A 225 10.82 11.38 10.32
C TYR A 225 11.26 10.73 9.01
N SER A 226 10.32 10.56 8.07
CA SER A 226 10.59 9.98 6.77
C SER A 226 11.60 10.81 5.96
N GLU A 227 11.52 12.15 6.01
CA GLU A 227 12.47 13.05 5.35
C GLU A 227 13.87 12.97 5.98
N ASP A 228 13.94 13.01 7.31
CA ASP A 228 15.21 12.93 8.06
C ASP A 228 15.90 11.58 7.78
N TYR A 229 15.16 10.47 7.84
CA TYR A 229 15.73 9.13 7.62
C TYR A 229 16.00 8.83 6.13
N PHE A 230 15.31 9.48 5.20
CA PHE A 230 15.66 9.39 3.80
C PHE A 230 17.03 10.02 3.52
N ALA A 231 17.33 11.16 4.14
CA ALA A 231 18.65 11.78 4.05
C ALA A 231 19.75 10.88 4.63
N GLU A 232 19.49 10.19 5.75
CA GLU A 232 20.41 9.18 6.30
C GLU A 232 20.61 8.00 5.36
N PHE A 233 19.52 7.43 4.84
CA PHE A 233 19.55 6.32 3.89
C PHE A 233 20.37 6.65 2.64
N LEU A 234 20.26 7.87 2.13
CA LEU A 234 21.00 8.31 0.94
C LEU A 234 22.50 8.41 1.18
N LYS A 235 22.96 8.76 2.39
CA LYS A 235 24.41 8.83 2.70
C LYS A 235 25.10 7.50 2.40
N ASP A 236 24.46 6.39 2.73
CA ASP A 236 25.04 5.06 2.60
C ASP A 236 24.70 4.38 1.27
N ASN A 237 23.59 4.78 0.62
CA ASN A 237 23.01 4.02 -0.48
C ASN A 237 22.94 4.75 -1.80
N ILE A 238 23.24 6.06 -1.88
CA ILE A 238 23.04 6.85 -3.11
C ILE A 238 23.81 6.32 -4.32
N GLY A 239 24.97 5.70 -4.09
CA GLY A 239 25.78 5.06 -5.14
C GLY A 239 25.20 3.77 -5.71
N ASN A 240 24.21 3.16 -5.05
CA ASN A 240 23.53 1.97 -5.53
C ASN A 240 22.31 2.38 -6.38
N LEU A 241 22.43 2.26 -7.70
CA LEU A 241 21.38 2.64 -8.67
C LEU A 241 20.06 1.86 -8.51
N LYS A 242 20.03 0.78 -7.72
CA LYS A 242 18.87 -0.07 -7.50
C LYS A 242 18.31 -0.02 -6.09
N CYS A 243 18.92 0.72 -5.16
CA CYS A 243 18.42 0.82 -3.78
C CYS A 243 17.02 1.46 -3.74
N GLU A 244 16.22 1.04 -2.77
CA GLU A 244 14.87 1.56 -2.55
C GLU A 244 14.63 1.78 -1.06
N TYR A 245 14.04 2.92 -0.75
CA TYR A 245 13.62 3.31 0.59
C TYR A 245 12.16 2.92 0.80
N PHE A 246 11.92 1.79 1.43
CA PHE A 246 10.60 1.20 1.62
C PHE A 246 9.95 1.64 2.93
N ILE A 247 8.61 1.67 2.95
CA ILE A 247 7.81 1.96 4.15
C ILE A 247 8.16 1.02 5.31
N PRO A 248 8.25 -0.33 5.16
CA PRO A 248 8.62 -1.21 6.27
C PRO A 248 9.98 -0.91 6.88
N LEU A 249 10.95 -0.47 6.07
CA LEU A 249 12.27 -0.08 6.58
C LEU A 249 12.16 1.10 7.55
N MET A 250 11.41 2.13 7.16
CA MET A 250 11.14 3.31 7.97
C MET A 250 10.37 2.95 9.24
N VAL A 251 9.32 2.16 9.11
CA VAL A 251 8.48 1.74 10.24
C VAL A 251 9.28 0.93 11.26
N ASN A 252 10.08 -0.04 10.81
CA ASN A 252 10.95 -0.81 11.70
C ASN A 252 11.96 0.07 12.45
N LYS A 253 12.51 1.09 11.78
CA LYS A 253 13.43 2.05 12.43
C LYS A 253 12.71 2.80 13.55
N LEU A 254 11.53 3.35 13.29
CA LEU A 254 10.73 4.07 14.29
C LEU A 254 10.35 3.22 15.51
N ILE A 255 9.97 1.96 15.28
CA ILE A 255 9.63 1.01 16.34
C ILE A 255 10.88 0.69 17.18
N ASN A 256 12.00 0.37 16.54
CA ASN A 256 13.24 -0.02 17.22
C ASN A 256 13.84 1.13 18.05
N GLU A 257 13.64 2.37 17.63
CA GLU A 257 14.06 3.58 18.36
C GLU A 257 13.06 3.99 19.46
N GLY A 258 11.93 3.30 19.57
CA GLY A 258 10.85 3.66 20.50
C GLY A 258 10.17 5.01 20.20
N THR A 259 10.31 5.49 18.96
CA THR A 259 9.77 6.79 18.54
C THR A 259 8.28 6.72 18.28
N ALA A 260 7.79 5.60 17.74
CA ALA A 260 6.37 5.43 17.41
C ALA A 260 5.86 4.03 17.76
N THR A 261 4.56 3.94 17.98
CA THR A 261 3.83 2.67 18.05
C THR A 261 3.00 2.46 16.78
N VAL A 262 2.86 1.22 16.38
CA VAL A 262 2.09 0.85 15.19
C VAL A 262 1.07 -0.20 15.59
N LYS A 263 -0.21 0.17 15.65
CA LYS A 263 -1.29 -0.76 15.94
C LYS A 263 -1.56 -1.65 14.74
N VAL A 264 -1.60 -2.96 14.93
CA VAL A 264 -2.03 -3.90 13.88
C VAL A 264 -3.54 -4.09 13.99
N LEU A 265 -4.24 -3.71 12.93
CA LEU A 265 -5.69 -3.83 12.80
C LEU A 265 -6.02 -5.16 12.10
N ASP A 266 -6.78 -6.03 12.75
CA ASP A 266 -7.25 -7.28 12.12
C ASP A 266 -8.36 -6.98 11.10
N THR A 267 -8.35 -7.71 10.00
CA THR A 267 -9.40 -7.65 8.98
C THR A 267 -9.82 -9.04 8.53
N THR A 268 -11.10 -9.17 8.20
CA THR A 268 -11.65 -10.37 7.57
C THR A 268 -11.55 -10.34 6.06
N SER A 269 -11.16 -9.21 5.48
CA SER A 269 -11.01 -9.04 4.03
C SER A 269 -10.00 -10.03 3.44
N LYS A 270 -10.26 -10.42 2.20
CA LYS A 270 -9.31 -11.14 1.38
C LYS A 270 -8.58 -10.14 0.50
N TRP A 271 -7.25 -10.24 0.51
CA TRP A 271 -6.42 -9.48 -0.43
C TRP A 271 -6.23 -10.30 -1.71
N PHE A 272 -6.27 -9.63 -2.84
CA PHE A 272 -5.81 -10.18 -4.12
C PHE A 272 -5.36 -9.07 -5.07
N GLY A 273 -4.55 -9.45 -6.05
CA GLY A 273 -4.04 -8.56 -7.09
C GLY A 273 -3.62 -9.39 -8.30
N VAL A 274 -3.23 -8.73 -9.38
CA VAL A 274 -2.68 -9.38 -10.57
C VAL A 274 -1.16 -9.45 -10.43
N THR A 275 -0.66 -10.47 -9.74
CA THR A 275 0.79 -10.71 -9.59
C THR A 275 1.34 -11.36 -10.86
N TYR A 276 0.64 -12.36 -11.37
CA TYR A 276 0.93 -13.04 -12.62
C TYR A 276 -0.17 -12.75 -13.64
N ALA A 277 0.14 -12.77 -14.93
CA ALA A 277 -0.88 -12.58 -15.96
C ALA A 277 -2.01 -13.63 -15.87
N ALA A 278 -1.70 -14.84 -15.41
CA ALA A 278 -2.66 -15.92 -15.17
C ALA A 278 -3.65 -15.60 -14.03
N ASP A 279 -3.32 -14.70 -13.10
CA ASP A 279 -4.20 -14.33 -11.98
C ASP A 279 -5.39 -13.48 -12.44
N ARG A 280 -5.31 -12.83 -13.61
CA ARG A 280 -6.31 -11.86 -14.09
C ARG A 280 -7.74 -12.43 -14.10
N GLN A 281 -7.93 -13.61 -14.68
CA GLN A 281 -9.26 -14.22 -14.72
C GLN A 281 -9.78 -14.53 -13.32
N GLY A 282 -8.94 -15.01 -12.42
CA GLY A 282 -9.30 -15.24 -11.03
C GLY A 282 -9.69 -13.95 -10.30
N VAL A 283 -9.08 -12.81 -10.62
CA VAL A 283 -9.48 -11.49 -10.09
C VAL A 283 -10.85 -11.09 -10.61
N VAL A 284 -11.10 -11.24 -11.91
CA VAL A 284 -12.41 -10.96 -12.51
C VAL A 284 -13.51 -11.79 -11.85
N ASP A 285 -13.30 -13.09 -11.70
CA ASP A 285 -14.27 -14.02 -11.09
C ASP A 285 -14.56 -13.67 -9.63
N LYS A 286 -13.52 -13.30 -8.85
CA LYS A 286 -13.67 -12.87 -7.45
C LYS A 286 -14.47 -11.57 -7.33
N LEU A 287 -14.20 -10.58 -8.18
CA LEU A 287 -14.95 -9.32 -8.19
C LEU A 287 -16.40 -9.53 -8.61
N GLN A 288 -16.65 -10.35 -9.65
CA GLN A 288 -18.00 -10.70 -10.03
C GLN A 288 -18.76 -11.38 -8.89
N ALA A 289 -18.14 -12.33 -8.19
CA ALA A 289 -18.75 -12.99 -7.05
C ALA A 289 -19.11 -12.01 -5.92
N LEU A 290 -18.30 -10.97 -5.68
CA LEU A 290 -18.59 -9.92 -4.69
C LEU A 290 -19.76 -9.04 -5.13
N VAL A 291 -19.88 -8.75 -6.43
CA VAL A 291 -21.05 -8.03 -6.98
C VAL A 291 -22.31 -8.89 -6.87
N ASP A 292 -22.25 -10.16 -7.23
CA ASP A 292 -23.37 -11.10 -7.16
C ASP A 292 -23.84 -11.30 -5.71
N ALA A 293 -22.92 -11.23 -4.74
CA ALA A 293 -23.22 -11.27 -3.31
C ALA A 293 -23.80 -9.94 -2.76
N GLY A 294 -23.88 -8.89 -3.57
CA GLY A 294 -24.37 -7.57 -3.15
C GLY A 294 -23.37 -6.75 -2.33
N GLU A 295 -22.11 -7.16 -2.25
CA GLU A 295 -21.05 -6.40 -1.56
C GLU A 295 -20.71 -5.09 -2.32
N TYR A 296 -20.75 -5.14 -3.64
CA TYR A 296 -20.58 -3.99 -4.55
C TYR A 296 -21.75 -3.88 -5.53
N PRO A 297 -22.12 -2.65 -5.92
CA PRO A 297 -23.02 -2.45 -7.05
C PRO A 297 -22.34 -2.89 -8.37
N ALA A 298 -23.13 -3.19 -9.39
CA ALA A 298 -22.62 -3.57 -10.72
C ALA A 298 -21.84 -2.42 -11.40
N LYS A 299 -22.09 -1.17 -11.00
CA LYS A 299 -21.36 0.02 -11.41
C LYS A 299 -21.05 0.85 -10.16
N LEU A 300 -19.75 1.20 -9.94
CA LEU A 300 -19.30 1.87 -8.73
C LEU A 300 -19.52 3.40 -8.74
N PHE A 301 -19.29 4.05 -9.89
CA PHE A 301 -19.34 5.51 -10.09
C PHE A 301 -20.17 5.92 -11.30
#